data_d57b439962d7f30121ee7014bf398b75
#
_entry.id   d57b439962d7f30121ee7014bf398b75
#
_cell.length_a   1.000
_cell.length_b   1.000
_cell.length_c   1.000
_cell.angle_alpha   90.00
_cell.angle_beta   90.00
_cell.angle_gamma   90.00
#
_symmetry.space_group_name_H-M   'P 1'
#
loop_
_entity.id
_entity.type
_entity.pdbx_description
1 polymer ?
#
loop_
_entity_poly.entity_id
_entity_poly.type
_entity_poly.pdbx_seq_one_letter_code
_entity_poly.pdbx_strand_id
1 'polypeptide(L)'
;CNTFDEDQKHYVYGRLMGLEREHYSFNVHNKSILDIGGGPSSMLLKTKNLRKGKVVDPIVYPKWTMMRYFAKNIEVEISTGEDAIEYGWDEVWIYNCMQHAIDPSKIIQNALLGAKVLRIFEWIDVPAHEGHPHELTEKNLTEWLGSPGQVVELSESGCYGRAFAGVFRR
;
A
#
# COMPACT_ATOMS: atom_id res chain seq x y z
N CYS A 1 -12.04 -12.82 8.32
CA CYS A 1 -11.27 -11.63 8.68
C CYS A 1 -12.15 -10.70 9.50
N ASN A 2 -11.71 -10.31 10.70
CA ASN A 2 -12.46 -9.39 11.55
C ASN A 2 -12.22 -7.97 11.03
N THR A 3 -13.25 -7.30 10.52
CA THR A 3 -13.15 -5.94 9.96
C THR A 3 -12.58 -4.91 10.93
N PHE A 4 -12.80 -5.09 12.23
CA PHE A 4 -12.26 -4.22 13.26
C PHE A 4 -10.72 -4.31 13.32
N ASP A 5 -10.15 -5.52 13.24
CA ASP A 5 -8.71 -5.72 13.27
C ASP A 5 -8.04 -5.14 12.02
N GLU A 6 -8.64 -5.29 10.84
CA GLU A 6 -8.16 -4.66 9.61
C GLU A 6 -8.20 -3.13 9.69
N ASP A 7 -9.24 -2.57 10.31
CA ASP A 7 -9.32 -1.12 10.50
C ASP A 7 -8.20 -0.60 11.40
N GLN A 8 -7.89 -1.31 12.49
CA GLN A 8 -6.80 -0.94 13.38
C GLN A 8 -5.43 -1.03 12.68
N LYS A 9 -5.18 -2.11 11.92
CA LYS A 9 -3.95 -2.25 11.13
C LYS A 9 -3.78 -1.11 10.13
N HIS A 10 -4.84 -0.76 9.39
CA HIS A 10 -4.79 0.35 8.44
C HIS A 10 -4.44 1.69 9.10
N TYR A 11 -4.87 1.93 10.34
CA TYR A 11 -4.46 3.15 11.05
C TYR A 11 -2.99 3.14 11.43
N VAL A 12 -2.42 1.99 11.80
CA VAL A 12 -0.98 1.85 12.04
C VAL A 12 -0.21 2.08 10.74
N TYR A 13 -0.59 1.41 9.65
CA TYR A 13 0.05 1.58 8.34
C TYR A 13 -0.02 3.02 7.87
N GLY A 14 -1.21 3.63 7.88
CA GLY A 14 -1.42 5.01 7.45
C GLY A 14 -0.60 6.01 8.25
N ARG A 15 -0.51 5.85 9.58
CA ARG A 15 0.32 6.67 10.45
C ARG A 15 1.81 6.59 10.04
N LEU A 16 2.33 5.38 9.83
CA LEU A 16 3.73 5.16 9.46
C LEU A 16 4.02 5.60 8.01
N MET A 17 3.03 5.54 7.14
CA MET A 17 3.06 6.11 5.79
C MET A 17 2.86 7.64 5.78
N GLY A 18 2.75 8.28 6.94
CA GLY A 18 2.58 9.74 7.08
C GLY A 18 1.26 10.25 6.54
N LEU A 19 0.17 9.48 6.62
CA LEU A 19 -1.18 9.92 6.26
C LEU A 19 -1.81 10.71 7.40
N GLU A 20 -2.47 11.81 7.05
CA GLU A 20 -3.22 12.62 8.01
C GLU A 20 -4.55 11.93 8.36
N ARG A 21 -4.67 11.54 9.63
CA ARG A 21 -5.89 10.90 10.14
C ARG A 21 -6.91 11.94 10.60
N GLU A 22 -8.13 11.83 10.11
CA GLU A 22 -9.30 12.55 10.59
C GLU A 22 -10.37 11.55 11.05
N HIS A 23 -10.55 11.40 12.36
CA HIS A 23 -11.46 10.41 12.95
C HIS A 23 -11.21 8.97 12.44
N TYR A 24 -12.11 8.45 11.61
CA TYR A 24 -12.04 7.10 11.02
C TYR A 24 -11.59 7.09 9.55
N SER A 25 -10.99 8.18 9.07
CA SER A 25 -10.56 8.33 7.68
C SER A 25 -9.23 9.05 7.57
N PHE A 26 -8.67 9.04 6.35
CA PHE A 26 -7.46 9.78 5.99
C PHE A 26 -7.84 10.94 5.07
N ASN A 27 -7.42 12.15 5.39
CA ASN A 27 -7.57 13.30 4.49
C ASN A 27 -6.45 13.28 3.44
N VAL A 28 -6.83 13.14 2.19
CA VAL A 28 -5.85 13.06 1.08
C VAL A 28 -5.79 14.34 0.25
N HIS A 29 -6.43 15.42 0.71
CA HIS A 29 -6.28 16.78 0.17
C HIS A 29 -6.43 16.86 -1.36
N ASN A 30 -7.48 16.27 -1.91
CA ASN A 30 -7.83 16.32 -3.33
C ASN A 30 -6.75 15.72 -4.26
N LYS A 31 -6.09 14.64 -3.83
CA LYS A 31 -5.07 13.94 -4.62
C LYS A 31 -5.64 12.81 -5.45
N SER A 32 -4.90 12.48 -6.53
CA SER A 32 -5.05 11.22 -7.24
C SER A 32 -4.09 10.17 -6.66
N ILE A 33 -4.62 8.98 -6.36
CA ILE A 33 -3.86 7.95 -5.65
C ILE A 33 -4.05 6.60 -6.34
N LEU A 34 -2.93 5.96 -6.65
CA LEU A 34 -2.85 4.57 -7.09
C LEU A 34 -2.44 3.70 -5.90
N ASP A 35 -3.23 2.69 -5.59
CA ASP A 35 -2.96 1.71 -4.52
C ASP A 35 -2.60 0.36 -5.16
N ILE A 36 -1.36 -0.06 -5.02
CA ILE A 36 -0.85 -1.32 -5.56
C ILE A 36 -0.94 -2.40 -4.49
N GLY A 37 -1.65 -3.49 -4.81
CA GLY A 37 -1.90 -4.57 -3.86
C GLY A 37 -2.92 -4.22 -2.78
N GLY A 38 -3.83 -3.28 -3.07
CA GLY A 38 -4.81 -2.80 -2.08
C GLY A 38 -5.84 -3.84 -1.60
N GLY A 39 -5.91 -4.98 -2.27
CA GLY A 39 -6.72 -6.12 -1.84
C GLY A 39 -8.22 -5.84 -1.82
N PRO A 40 -8.97 -6.64 -1.05
CA PRO A 40 -10.42 -6.48 -0.93
C PRO A 40 -10.83 -5.31 -0.02
N SER A 41 -9.88 -4.72 0.70
CA SER A 41 -10.14 -3.68 1.71
C SER A 41 -9.07 -2.59 1.71
N SER A 42 -8.85 -1.98 0.54
CA SER A 42 -7.90 -0.87 0.40
C SER A 42 -8.15 0.27 1.38
N MET A 43 -7.07 0.91 1.84
CA MET A 43 -7.15 2.15 2.63
C MET A 43 -7.80 3.29 1.86
N LEU A 44 -7.87 3.24 0.52
CA LEU A 44 -8.63 4.22 -0.27
C LEU A 44 -10.11 4.27 0.10
N LEU A 45 -10.70 3.16 0.56
CA LEU A 45 -12.08 3.12 1.05
C LEU A 45 -12.30 3.99 2.30
N LYS A 46 -11.23 4.33 3.00
CA LYS A 46 -11.23 5.17 4.22
C LYS A 46 -10.75 6.60 3.97
N THR A 47 -10.60 7.00 2.70
CA THR A 47 -10.15 8.36 2.38
C THR A 47 -11.30 9.36 2.34
N LYS A 48 -10.96 10.62 2.66
CA LYS A 48 -11.76 11.82 2.38
C LYS A 48 -11.02 12.72 1.40
N ASN A 49 -11.77 13.47 0.62
CA ASN A 49 -11.24 14.41 -0.37
C ASN A 49 -10.32 13.71 -1.40
N LEU A 50 -10.69 12.51 -1.82
CA LEU A 50 -10.02 11.79 -2.89
C LEU A 50 -10.49 12.34 -4.24
N ARG A 51 -9.56 12.81 -5.09
CA ARG A 51 -9.86 13.31 -6.43
C ARG A 51 -10.06 12.17 -7.42
N LYS A 52 -9.16 11.19 -7.40
CA LYS A 52 -9.17 9.98 -8.21
C LYS A 52 -8.52 8.85 -7.42
N GLY A 53 -9.14 7.70 -7.35
CA GLY A 53 -8.59 6.49 -6.74
C GLY A 53 -8.56 5.32 -7.71
N LYS A 54 -7.50 4.55 -7.67
CA LYS A 54 -7.40 3.28 -8.39
C LYS A 54 -6.70 2.25 -7.52
N VAL A 55 -7.23 1.04 -7.51
CA VAL A 55 -6.60 -0.13 -6.90
C VAL A 55 -6.14 -1.05 -8.03
N VAL A 56 -4.92 -1.52 -7.94
CA VAL A 56 -4.36 -2.58 -8.80
C VAL A 56 -4.10 -3.80 -7.93
N ASP A 57 -4.72 -4.92 -8.27
CA ASP A 57 -4.54 -6.18 -7.54
C ASP A 57 -4.76 -7.36 -8.49
N PRO A 58 -3.92 -8.41 -8.50
CA PRO A 58 -4.06 -9.53 -9.42
C PRO A 58 -5.23 -10.47 -9.09
N ILE A 59 -5.84 -10.33 -7.91
CA ILE A 59 -6.89 -11.22 -7.44
C ILE A 59 -8.26 -10.73 -7.89
N VAL A 60 -9.06 -11.65 -8.43
CA VAL A 60 -10.48 -11.40 -8.74
C VAL A 60 -11.31 -11.54 -7.48
N TYR A 61 -11.83 -10.43 -6.98
CA TYR A 61 -12.67 -10.40 -5.78
C TYR A 61 -14.16 -10.59 -6.08
N PRO A 62 -14.94 -11.05 -5.08
CA PRO A 62 -16.39 -11.15 -5.21
C PRO A 62 -17.05 -9.81 -5.57
N LYS A 63 -18.18 -9.89 -6.28
CA LYS A 63 -18.91 -8.70 -6.76
C LYS A 63 -19.20 -7.66 -5.66
N TRP A 64 -19.51 -8.09 -4.44
CA TRP A 64 -19.77 -7.16 -3.34
C TRP A 64 -18.55 -6.33 -2.93
N THR A 65 -17.34 -6.87 -3.07
CA THR A 65 -16.08 -6.14 -2.88
C THR A 65 -15.96 -5.04 -3.93
N MET A 66 -16.17 -5.40 -5.20
CA MET A 66 -16.11 -4.44 -6.32
C MET A 66 -17.14 -3.31 -6.16
N MET A 67 -18.34 -3.63 -5.65
CA MET A 67 -19.38 -2.63 -5.38
C MET A 67 -18.96 -1.60 -4.31
N ARG A 68 -18.14 -1.99 -3.32
CA ARG A 68 -17.61 -1.04 -2.30
C ARG A 68 -16.70 0.00 -2.94
N TYR A 69 -15.82 -0.42 -3.84
CA TYR A 69 -14.95 0.48 -4.61
C TYR A 69 -15.76 1.39 -5.53
N PHE A 70 -16.68 0.81 -6.27
CA PHE A 70 -17.57 1.56 -7.16
C PHE A 70 -18.36 2.63 -6.41
N ALA A 71 -18.92 2.32 -5.24
CA ALA A 71 -19.65 3.26 -4.40
C ALA A 71 -18.80 4.46 -3.92
N LYS A 72 -17.48 4.31 -3.93
CA LYS A 72 -16.50 5.36 -3.60
C LYS A 72 -15.84 5.98 -4.83
N ASN A 73 -16.31 5.64 -6.03
CA ASN A 73 -15.73 6.08 -7.30
C ASN A 73 -14.24 5.72 -7.42
N ILE A 74 -13.86 4.54 -6.91
CA ILE A 74 -12.51 4.00 -6.99
C ILE A 74 -12.49 2.94 -8.10
N GLU A 75 -11.61 3.12 -9.07
CA GLU A 75 -11.36 2.15 -10.14
C GLU A 75 -10.62 0.92 -9.57
N VAL A 76 -10.93 -0.26 -10.10
CA VAL A 76 -10.20 -1.50 -9.79
C VAL A 76 -9.71 -2.13 -11.08
N GLU A 77 -8.41 -2.36 -11.16
CA GLU A 77 -7.77 -3.09 -12.25
C GLU A 77 -7.24 -4.42 -11.77
N ILE A 78 -7.57 -5.48 -12.49
CA ILE A 78 -7.04 -6.82 -12.22
C ILE A 78 -5.73 -6.95 -12.99
N SER A 79 -4.63 -6.64 -12.32
CA SER A 79 -3.27 -6.66 -12.87
C SER A 79 -2.25 -6.82 -11.76
N THR A 80 -1.03 -7.22 -12.11
CA THR A 80 0.07 -7.27 -11.15
C THR A 80 0.66 -5.87 -10.93
N GLY A 81 1.29 -5.64 -9.78
CA GLY A 81 1.99 -4.39 -9.51
C GLY A 81 3.16 -4.13 -10.46
N GLU A 82 3.78 -5.21 -10.97
CA GLU A 82 4.87 -5.16 -11.95
C GLU A 82 4.43 -4.63 -13.31
N ASP A 83 3.16 -4.81 -13.67
CA ASP A 83 2.58 -4.39 -14.94
C ASP A 83 1.79 -3.09 -14.82
N ALA A 84 1.56 -2.62 -13.59
CA ALA A 84 0.87 -1.36 -13.30
C ALA A 84 1.76 -0.14 -13.60
N ILE A 85 2.05 0.09 -14.88
CA ILE A 85 2.84 1.24 -15.33
C ILE A 85 1.89 2.38 -15.69
N GLU A 86 1.58 3.23 -14.73
CA GLU A 86 0.78 4.42 -14.94
C GLU A 86 1.49 5.68 -14.45
N TYR A 87 1.39 6.75 -15.22
CA TYR A 87 2.03 8.02 -14.92
C TYR A 87 1.02 9.09 -14.51
N GLY A 88 1.52 10.07 -13.76
CA GLY A 88 0.74 11.27 -13.44
C GLY A 88 -0.11 11.19 -12.17
N TRP A 89 0.13 10.20 -11.34
CA TRP A 89 -0.46 10.13 -10.01
C TRP A 89 0.20 11.13 -9.05
N ASP A 90 -0.57 11.70 -8.15
CA ASP A 90 0.00 12.50 -7.06
C ASP A 90 0.69 11.62 -6.04
N GLU A 91 0.09 10.46 -5.74
CA GLU A 91 0.69 9.47 -4.83
C GLU A 91 0.48 8.04 -5.35
N VAL A 92 1.45 7.16 -5.08
CA VAL A 92 1.30 5.70 -5.11
C VAL A 92 1.44 5.19 -3.69
N TRP A 93 0.55 4.28 -3.31
CA TRP A 93 0.58 3.59 -2.02
C TRP A 93 0.89 2.12 -2.24
N ILE A 94 1.81 1.57 -1.44
CA ILE A 94 2.17 0.16 -1.39
C ILE A 94 2.26 -0.23 0.08
N TYR A 95 1.46 -1.20 0.52
CA TYR A 95 1.51 -1.64 1.91
C TYR A 95 1.11 -3.10 2.05
N ASN A 96 1.94 -3.85 2.80
CA ASN A 96 1.70 -5.25 3.17
C ASN A 96 1.36 -6.16 1.98
N CYS A 97 2.06 -5.98 0.85
CA CYS A 97 1.77 -6.73 -0.37
C CYS A 97 3.03 -7.19 -1.14
N MET A 98 4.18 -6.53 -1.00
CA MET A 98 5.35 -6.83 -1.84
C MET A 98 5.96 -8.20 -1.56
N GLN A 99 5.78 -8.78 -0.39
CA GLN A 99 6.21 -10.15 -0.10
C GLN A 99 5.53 -11.20 -0.99
N HIS A 100 4.37 -10.86 -1.59
CA HIS A 100 3.62 -11.72 -2.51
C HIS A 100 3.96 -11.50 -3.99
N ALA A 101 4.69 -10.44 -4.32
CA ALA A 101 5.03 -10.05 -5.68
C ALA A 101 6.01 -11.05 -6.34
N ILE A 102 6.09 -11.03 -7.67
CA ILE A 102 7.11 -11.77 -8.41
C ILE A 102 8.43 -11.02 -8.38
N ASP A 103 8.37 -9.70 -8.59
CA ASP A 103 9.53 -8.80 -8.55
C ASP A 103 9.20 -7.51 -7.79
N PRO A 104 9.40 -7.47 -6.46
CA PRO A 104 9.16 -6.29 -5.64
C PRO A 104 9.95 -5.06 -6.10
N SER A 105 11.16 -5.25 -6.63
CA SER A 105 12.00 -4.13 -7.08
C SER A 105 11.39 -3.42 -8.27
N LYS A 106 10.79 -4.16 -9.21
CA LYS A 106 10.10 -3.61 -10.37
C LYS A 106 8.87 -2.80 -9.98
N ILE A 107 8.10 -3.27 -8.99
CA ILE A 107 6.96 -2.52 -8.45
C ILE A 107 7.40 -1.16 -7.92
N ILE A 108 8.46 -1.12 -7.10
CA ILE A 108 9.01 0.13 -6.56
C ILE A 108 9.48 1.06 -7.68
N GLN A 109 10.20 0.54 -8.67
CA GLN A 109 10.68 1.35 -9.81
C GLN A 109 9.51 1.96 -10.59
N ASN A 110 8.47 1.18 -10.89
CA ASN A 110 7.27 1.66 -11.55
C ASN A 110 6.56 2.73 -10.72
N ALA A 111 6.41 2.51 -9.41
CA ALA A 111 5.78 3.47 -8.50
C ALA A 111 6.55 4.81 -8.43
N LEU A 112 7.88 4.76 -8.35
CA LEU A 112 8.73 5.96 -8.35
C LEU A 112 8.66 6.72 -9.69
N LEU A 113 8.48 6.04 -10.81
CA LEU A 113 8.29 6.67 -12.12
C LEU A 113 6.88 7.25 -12.28
N GLY A 114 5.88 6.58 -11.72
CA GLY A 114 4.46 6.88 -11.93
C GLY A 114 3.92 8.06 -11.11
N ALA A 115 4.53 8.39 -9.96
CA ALA A 115 3.99 9.36 -9.03
C ALA A 115 5.02 10.38 -8.52
N LYS A 116 4.52 11.49 -7.95
CA LYS A 116 5.34 12.49 -7.24
C LYS A 116 5.75 12.02 -5.86
N VAL A 117 4.92 11.18 -5.24
CA VAL A 117 5.12 10.66 -3.88
C VAL A 117 4.80 9.17 -3.87
N LEU A 118 5.72 8.37 -3.35
CA LEU A 118 5.51 6.98 -2.98
C LEU A 118 5.38 6.89 -1.46
N ARG A 119 4.32 6.26 -0.98
CA ARG A 119 4.15 5.89 0.44
C ARG A 119 4.20 4.39 0.56
N ILE A 120 4.99 3.91 1.50
CA ILE A 120 5.23 2.48 1.67
C ILE A 120 5.12 2.06 3.13
N PHE A 121 4.58 0.87 3.34
CA PHE A 121 4.64 0.11 4.58
C PHE A 121 4.78 -1.38 4.26
N GLU A 122 5.86 -2.02 4.72
CA GLU A 122 6.05 -3.47 4.52
C GLU A 122 6.62 -4.12 5.77
N TRP A 123 6.20 -5.34 6.03
CA TRP A 123 6.84 -6.19 7.03
C TRP A 123 8.19 -6.63 6.51
N ILE A 124 9.21 -6.57 7.38
CA ILE A 124 10.59 -6.98 7.05
C ILE A 124 11.06 -8.09 7.97
N ASP A 125 12.10 -8.79 7.52
CA ASP A 125 12.75 -9.89 8.25
C ASP A 125 11.77 -11.04 8.56
N VAL A 126 10.75 -11.20 7.71
CA VAL A 126 9.85 -12.36 7.72
C VAL A 126 10.44 -13.38 6.74
N PRO A 127 10.83 -14.59 7.21
CA PRO A 127 11.41 -15.60 6.33
C PRO A 127 10.49 -15.96 5.17
N ALA A 128 11.08 -16.16 3.99
CA ALA A 128 10.34 -16.57 2.81
C ALA A 128 9.67 -17.93 3.02
N HIS A 129 8.45 -18.10 2.51
CA HIS A 129 7.68 -19.33 2.50
C HIS A 129 6.72 -19.37 1.30
N GLU A 130 5.97 -20.46 1.10
CA GLU A 130 5.11 -20.64 -0.08
C GLU A 130 4.17 -19.47 -0.38
N GLY A 131 3.59 -18.86 0.65
CA GLY A 131 2.70 -17.69 0.50
C GLY A 131 3.42 -16.33 0.44
N HIS A 132 4.69 -16.28 0.83
CA HIS A 132 5.55 -15.09 0.83
C HIS A 132 6.91 -15.45 0.23
N PRO A 133 7.05 -15.45 -1.11
CA PRO A 133 8.28 -15.88 -1.77
C PRO A 133 9.48 -14.99 -1.50
N HIS A 134 9.27 -13.78 -0.97
CA HIS A 134 10.34 -12.84 -0.69
C HIS A 134 10.46 -12.52 0.81
N GLU A 135 11.67 -12.62 1.32
CA GLU A 135 12.06 -11.97 2.57
C GLU A 135 12.46 -10.52 2.26
N LEU A 136 11.61 -9.59 2.68
CA LEU A 136 11.91 -8.16 2.57
C LEU A 136 12.82 -7.76 3.73
N THR A 137 13.84 -6.96 3.44
CA THR A 137 14.79 -6.44 4.44
C THR A 137 14.92 -4.92 4.32
N GLU A 138 15.34 -4.26 5.40
CA GLU A 138 15.69 -2.84 5.34
C GLU A 138 16.70 -2.53 4.23
N LYS A 139 17.67 -3.42 4.04
CA LYS A 139 18.72 -3.26 3.04
C LYS A 139 18.16 -3.25 1.62
N ASN A 140 17.38 -4.26 1.25
CA ASN A 140 16.87 -4.35 -0.13
C ASN A 140 15.84 -3.26 -0.42
N LEU A 141 14.98 -2.90 0.52
CA LEU A 141 14.03 -1.80 0.36
C LEU A 141 14.74 -0.45 0.21
N THR A 142 15.77 -0.17 1.03
CA THR A 142 16.58 1.06 0.92
C THR A 142 17.30 1.13 -0.43
N GLU A 143 17.84 0.02 -0.92
CA GLU A 143 18.50 -0.06 -2.23
C GLU A 143 17.53 0.23 -3.36
N TRP A 144 16.37 -0.39 -3.39
CA TRP A 144 15.36 -0.20 -4.44
C TRP A 144 14.73 1.20 -4.43
N LEU A 145 14.56 1.79 -3.25
CA LEU A 145 14.01 3.15 -3.07
C LEU A 145 15.06 4.25 -3.30
N GLY A 146 16.36 3.90 -3.24
CA GLY A 146 17.45 4.87 -3.34
C GLY A 146 17.61 5.75 -2.10
N SER A 147 16.86 5.50 -1.02
CA SER A 147 16.93 6.24 0.25
C SER A 147 16.37 5.42 1.41
N PRO A 148 16.84 5.65 2.66
CA PRO A 148 16.35 4.92 3.81
C PRO A 148 14.92 5.31 4.18
N GLY A 149 14.16 4.33 4.68
CA GLY A 149 12.90 4.54 5.37
C GLY A 149 13.05 4.48 6.88
N GLN A 150 11.92 4.50 7.58
CA GLN A 150 11.84 4.27 9.01
C GLN A 150 11.66 2.78 9.27
N VAL A 151 12.49 2.20 10.12
CA VAL A 151 12.28 0.84 10.65
C VAL A 151 11.71 0.95 12.06
N VAL A 152 10.64 0.22 12.32
CA VAL A 152 9.95 0.22 13.62
C VAL A 152 9.65 -1.21 14.06
N GLU A 153 9.74 -1.44 15.36
CA GLU A 153 9.23 -2.64 16.01
C GLU A 153 7.80 -2.38 16.47
N LEU A 154 6.86 -3.18 15.99
CA LEU A 154 5.43 -3.02 16.29
C LEU A 154 4.95 -4.12 17.24
N SER A 155 4.12 -3.72 18.21
CA SER A 155 3.47 -4.61 19.16
C SER A 155 2.07 -4.11 19.53
N GLU A 156 1.37 -3.49 18.59
CA GLU A 156 0.08 -2.83 18.82
C GLU A 156 -0.97 -3.18 17.75
N SER A 157 -2.23 -3.13 18.12
CA SER A 157 -3.37 -3.12 17.17
C SER A 157 -3.37 -4.27 16.16
N GLY A 158 -2.92 -5.46 16.54
CA GLY A 158 -2.81 -6.60 15.64
C GLY A 158 -1.60 -6.55 14.69
N CYS A 159 -0.70 -5.59 14.89
CA CYS A 159 0.57 -5.44 14.20
C CYS A 159 1.70 -5.90 15.12
N TYR A 160 2.41 -6.96 14.75
CA TYR A 160 3.50 -7.52 15.55
C TYR A 160 4.68 -7.86 14.65
N GLY A 161 5.86 -7.32 14.96
CA GLY A 161 7.10 -7.55 14.23
C GLY A 161 7.76 -6.28 13.71
N ARG A 162 8.81 -6.45 12.91
CA ARG A 162 9.55 -5.34 12.33
C ARG A 162 8.91 -4.90 11.01
N ALA A 163 8.75 -3.59 10.86
CA ALA A 163 8.22 -2.99 9.67
C ALA A 163 9.12 -1.87 9.13
N PHE A 164 9.14 -1.75 7.81
CA PHE A 164 9.76 -0.64 7.09
C PHE A 164 8.66 0.26 6.55
N ALA A 165 8.76 1.57 6.78
CA ALA A 165 7.77 2.49 6.27
C ALA A 165 8.41 3.84 5.89
N GLY A 166 7.72 4.60 5.03
CA GLY A 166 8.21 5.92 4.66
C GLY A 166 7.41 6.64 3.58
N VAL A 167 7.86 7.86 3.33
CA VAL A 167 7.34 8.77 2.29
C VAL A 167 8.51 9.19 1.41
N PHE A 168 8.49 8.76 0.17
CA PHE A 168 9.55 8.99 -0.81
C PHE A 168 9.06 9.98 -1.86
N ARG A 169 9.82 11.03 -2.11
CA ARG A 169 9.47 12.10 -3.05
C ARG A 169 10.49 12.12 -4.19
N ARG A 170 9.94 12.30 -5.38
CA ARG A 170 10.72 12.50 -6.60
C ARG A 170 11.05 13.98 -6.79
#